data_107cbc8e0906bd4a960d8612b06829b6
#
_entry.id   107cbc8e0906bd4a960d8612b06829b6
#
_cell.length_a   1.000
_cell.length_b   1.000
_cell.length_c   1.000
_cell.angle_alpha   90.00
_cell.angle_beta   90.00
_cell.angle_gamma   90.00
#
_symmetry.space_group_name_H-M   'P 1'
#
loop_
_entity.id
_entity.type
_entity.pdbx_description
1 polymer ?
#
loop_
_entity_poly.entity_id
_entity_poly.type
_entity_poly.pdbx_seq_one_letter_code
_entity_poly.pdbx_strand_id
1 'polypeptide(L)'
;MKYPITIIGMGPGNPQLLTLAAKKALDEADIILFDCMPDDSLLKEFNFKAEIKAIDKKIDPTAMLNEMKKHYDMGKKVCRLKPGDALMFNGGGKEARALKANGIDFVMIPGITASCAATNIFAIPTTEMGESDVSVNFVYHNNEKNHQLLKELANTLKYGSTIHIYFANTDCIAEIVTIITSAGVSADMPVAVTSRISAKDQTSVMTTLAKVEQTLRAIDMKRPMLFTVGQYVEILSKKQIIPLDIPLKV
;
A
#
# COMPACT_ATOMS: atom_id res chain seq x y z
N MET A 1 -18.10 -29.26 -5.89
CA MET A 1 -16.71 -28.90 -6.26
C MET A 1 -16.29 -27.75 -5.36
N LYS A 2 -15.08 -27.74 -4.79
CA LYS A 2 -14.57 -26.61 -4.01
C LYS A 2 -13.65 -25.77 -4.91
N TYR A 3 -13.79 -24.45 -4.88
CA TYR A 3 -12.95 -23.53 -5.61
C TYR A 3 -11.86 -22.98 -4.68
N PRO A 4 -10.61 -22.80 -5.12
CA PRO A 4 -9.59 -22.19 -4.29
C PRO A 4 -10.00 -20.78 -3.87
N ILE A 5 -9.68 -20.39 -2.63
CA ILE A 5 -9.90 -19.02 -2.16
C ILE A 5 -8.94 -18.07 -2.91
N THR A 6 -9.47 -17.00 -3.48
CA THR A 6 -8.66 -16.02 -4.21
C THR A 6 -8.35 -14.82 -3.32
N ILE A 7 -7.07 -14.64 -2.94
CA ILE A 7 -6.59 -13.46 -2.20
C ILE A 7 -6.12 -12.42 -3.22
N ILE A 8 -6.72 -11.24 -3.21
CA ILE A 8 -6.57 -10.23 -4.26
C ILE A 8 -6.00 -8.94 -3.67
N GLY A 9 -4.90 -8.46 -4.24
CA GLY A 9 -4.46 -7.08 -4.05
C GLY A 9 -5.29 -6.14 -4.94
N MET A 10 -6.00 -5.19 -4.32
CA MET A 10 -6.88 -4.25 -5.05
C MET A 10 -6.15 -3.03 -5.61
N GLY A 11 -4.83 -2.95 -5.41
CA GLY A 11 -4.10 -1.73 -5.74
C GLY A 11 -4.39 -0.58 -4.76
N PRO A 12 -4.08 0.67 -5.13
CA PRO A 12 -4.21 1.83 -4.24
C PRO A 12 -5.66 2.31 -4.03
N GLY A 13 -6.63 1.70 -4.71
CA GLY A 13 -8.05 2.02 -4.56
C GLY A 13 -8.74 2.52 -5.83
N ASN A 14 -8.00 3.03 -6.81
CA ASN A 14 -8.55 3.40 -8.10
C ASN A 14 -8.89 2.14 -8.92
N PRO A 15 -10.16 1.98 -9.37
CA PRO A 15 -10.59 0.85 -10.18
C PRO A 15 -9.76 0.58 -11.43
N GLN A 16 -9.24 1.61 -12.08
CA GLN A 16 -8.39 1.49 -13.28
C GLN A 16 -7.00 0.92 -13.00
N LEU A 17 -6.58 0.90 -11.72
CA LEU A 17 -5.34 0.29 -11.26
C LEU A 17 -5.52 -1.15 -10.76
N LEU A 18 -6.74 -1.68 -10.88
CA LEU A 18 -7.01 -3.09 -10.62
C LEU A 18 -6.43 -3.93 -11.78
N THR A 19 -5.77 -5.03 -11.44
CA THR A 19 -5.30 -5.94 -12.50
C THR A 19 -6.48 -6.63 -13.21
N LEU A 20 -6.35 -6.93 -14.50
CA LEU A 20 -7.39 -7.66 -15.25
C LEU A 20 -7.73 -9.01 -14.59
N ALA A 21 -6.73 -9.70 -14.04
CA ALA A 21 -6.94 -10.95 -13.32
C ALA A 21 -7.78 -10.75 -12.05
N ALA A 22 -7.53 -9.66 -11.30
CA ALA A 22 -8.31 -9.31 -10.12
C ALA A 22 -9.76 -8.97 -10.49
N LYS A 23 -9.95 -8.15 -11.54
CA LYS A 23 -11.29 -7.80 -12.06
C LYS A 23 -12.09 -9.04 -12.43
N LYS A 24 -11.48 -9.94 -13.21
CA LYS A 24 -12.12 -11.22 -13.60
C LYS A 24 -12.51 -12.06 -12.39
N ALA A 25 -11.61 -12.24 -11.42
CA ALA A 25 -11.90 -13.02 -10.22
C ALA A 25 -13.05 -12.42 -9.39
N LEU A 26 -13.10 -11.08 -9.28
CA LEU A 26 -14.16 -10.38 -8.56
C LEU A 26 -15.51 -10.47 -9.29
N ASP A 27 -15.54 -10.41 -10.62
CA ASP A 27 -16.76 -10.58 -11.42
C ASP A 27 -17.36 -11.99 -11.29
N GLU A 28 -16.51 -13.00 -11.11
CA GLU A 28 -16.91 -14.39 -10.96
C GLU A 28 -17.16 -14.82 -9.50
N ALA A 29 -16.92 -13.93 -8.53
CA ALA A 29 -17.06 -14.25 -7.12
C ALA A 29 -18.52 -14.43 -6.71
N ASP A 30 -18.76 -15.36 -5.77
CA ASP A 30 -20.03 -15.47 -5.04
C ASP A 30 -20.03 -14.60 -3.79
N ILE A 31 -18.84 -14.39 -3.20
CA ILE A 31 -18.63 -13.52 -2.03
C ILE A 31 -17.27 -12.83 -2.06
N ILE A 32 -17.27 -11.55 -1.69
CA ILE A 32 -16.09 -10.70 -1.53
C ILE A 32 -15.97 -10.32 -0.05
N LEU A 33 -14.87 -10.74 0.59
CA LEU A 33 -14.56 -10.47 1.99
C LEU A 33 -13.45 -9.43 2.10
N PHE A 34 -13.61 -8.45 2.98
CA PHE A 34 -12.57 -7.45 3.27
C PHE A 34 -12.59 -7.02 4.73
N ASP A 35 -11.51 -6.41 5.24
CA ASP A 35 -11.39 -5.91 6.61
C ASP A 35 -11.00 -4.43 6.70
N CYS A 36 -10.33 -3.93 5.69
CA CYS A 36 -9.91 -2.55 5.61
C CYS A 36 -9.92 -2.12 4.14
N MET A 37 -10.59 -1.03 3.85
CA MET A 37 -10.55 -0.38 2.55
C MET A 37 -10.32 1.11 2.76
N PRO A 38 -9.36 1.71 2.04
CA PRO A 38 -9.14 3.17 2.09
C PRO A 38 -10.34 3.94 1.55
N ASP A 39 -11.05 3.34 0.59
CA ASP A 39 -12.19 3.89 -0.11
C ASP A 39 -13.03 2.73 -0.67
N ASP A 40 -14.35 2.86 -0.68
CA ASP A 40 -15.29 1.88 -1.23
C ASP A 40 -15.66 2.13 -2.71
N SER A 41 -15.04 3.12 -3.34
CA SER A 41 -15.30 3.50 -4.73
C SER A 41 -15.17 2.33 -5.69
N LEU A 42 -14.15 1.49 -5.52
CA LEU A 42 -13.95 0.28 -6.32
C LEU A 42 -15.17 -0.64 -6.29
N LEU A 43 -15.70 -0.91 -5.10
CA LEU A 43 -16.86 -1.82 -4.97
C LEU A 43 -18.13 -1.20 -5.55
N LYS A 44 -18.28 0.12 -5.45
CA LYS A 44 -19.43 0.85 -5.99
C LYS A 44 -19.37 0.96 -7.51
N GLU A 45 -18.19 1.21 -8.07
CA GLU A 45 -18.03 1.44 -9.51
C GLU A 45 -18.27 0.18 -10.34
N PHE A 46 -17.79 -0.97 -9.87
CA PHE A 46 -17.94 -2.22 -10.65
C PHE A 46 -19.27 -2.95 -10.46
N ASN A 47 -20.09 -2.55 -9.49
CA ASN A 47 -21.41 -3.15 -9.23
C ASN A 47 -21.38 -4.71 -9.28
N PHE A 48 -20.46 -5.31 -8.53
CA PHE A 48 -20.28 -6.76 -8.49
C PHE A 48 -21.57 -7.48 -8.04
N LYS A 49 -21.87 -8.63 -8.65
CA LYS A 49 -23.03 -9.48 -8.27
C LYS A 49 -22.80 -10.25 -6.96
N ALA A 50 -21.55 -10.35 -6.51
CA ALA A 50 -21.16 -11.04 -5.31
C ALA A 50 -21.78 -10.43 -4.05
N GLU A 51 -22.04 -11.24 -3.05
CA GLU A 51 -22.24 -10.77 -1.68
C GLU A 51 -20.96 -10.08 -1.20
N ILE A 52 -21.08 -8.84 -0.67
CA ILE A 52 -19.93 -8.05 -0.20
C ILE A 52 -20.00 -7.94 1.31
N LYS A 53 -18.98 -8.44 2.02
CA LYS A 53 -18.98 -8.49 3.49
C LYS A 53 -17.71 -7.94 4.10
N ALA A 54 -17.87 -6.92 4.95
CA ALA A 54 -16.80 -6.42 5.80
C ALA A 54 -16.65 -7.29 7.06
N ILE A 55 -15.40 -7.59 7.45
CA ILE A 55 -15.08 -8.38 8.64
C ILE A 55 -14.21 -7.54 9.58
N ASP A 56 -14.70 -7.28 10.78
CA ASP A 56 -13.93 -6.54 11.78
C ASP A 56 -12.99 -7.47 12.56
N LYS A 57 -11.70 -7.44 12.18
CA LYS A 57 -10.64 -8.20 12.85
C LYS A 57 -10.24 -7.65 14.22
N LYS A 58 -10.67 -6.45 14.59
CA LYS A 58 -10.40 -5.89 15.92
C LYS A 58 -11.23 -6.61 16.99
N ILE A 59 -12.42 -7.06 16.60
CA ILE A 59 -13.33 -7.80 17.50
C ILE A 59 -12.87 -9.26 17.61
N ASP A 60 -12.57 -9.91 16.47
CA ASP A 60 -12.11 -11.30 16.41
C ASP A 60 -11.01 -11.46 15.34
N PRO A 61 -9.74 -11.65 15.73
CA PRO A 61 -8.64 -11.87 14.80
C PRO A 61 -8.81 -13.11 13.90
N THR A 62 -9.62 -14.08 14.30
CA THR A 62 -9.88 -15.31 13.53
C THR A 62 -11.09 -15.20 12.62
N ALA A 63 -11.93 -14.19 12.78
CA ALA A 63 -13.21 -14.04 12.07
C ALA A 63 -13.05 -14.11 10.54
N MET A 64 -11.99 -13.52 9.98
CA MET A 64 -11.73 -13.56 8.55
C MET A 64 -11.47 -15.00 8.05
N LEU A 65 -10.64 -15.77 8.75
CA LEU A 65 -10.36 -17.16 8.39
C LEU A 65 -11.61 -18.02 8.50
N ASN A 66 -12.37 -17.85 9.58
CA ASN A 66 -13.61 -18.57 9.83
C ASN A 66 -14.65 -18.28 8.72
N GLU A 67 -14.77 -17.03 8.31
CA GLU A 67 -15.70 -16.65 7.25
C GLU A 67 -15.25 -17.18 5.88
N MET A 68 -13.95 -17.08 5.56
CA MET A 68 -13.39 -17.68 4.35
C MET A 68 -13.65 -19.19 4.30
N LYS A 69 -13.36 -19.91 5.41
CA LYS A 69 -13.58 -21.35 5.52
C LYS A 69 -15.05 -21.73 5.35
N LYS A 70 -15.95 -21.03 6.04
CA LYS A 70 -17.40 -21.25 5.94
C LYS A 70 -17.88 -21.23 4.49
N HIS A 71 -17.54 -20.19 3.73
CA HIS A 71 -17.98 -20.07 2.34
C HIS A 71 -17.26 -21.05 1.39
N TYR A 72 -16.00 -21.36 1.66
CA TYR A 72 -15.26 -22.41 0.95
C TYR A 72 -15.92 -23.78 1.12
N ASP A 73 -16.33 -24.14 2.35
CA ASP A 73 -16.99 -25.40 2.63
C ASP A 73 -18.39 -25.50 1.98
N MET A 74 -19.03 -24.35 1.74
CA MET A 74 -20.28 -24.25 0.97
C MET A 74 -20.07 -24.35 -0.56
N GLY A 75 -18.82 -24.46 -1.04
CA GLY A 75 -18.50 -24.53 -2.46
C GLY A 75 -18.60 -23.20 -3.20
N LYS A 76 -18.62 -22.06 -2.48
CA LYS A 76 -18.65 -20.73 -3.08
C LYS A 76 -17.28 -20.32 -3.61
N LYS A 77 -17.27 -19.48 -4.66
CA LYS A 77 -16.09 -18.75 -5.13
C LYS A 77 -15.83 -17.58 -4.20
N VAL A 78 -14.83 -17.71 -3.32
CA VAL A 78 -14.51 -16.72 -2.28
C VAL A 78 -13.36 -15.84 -2.74
N CYS A 79 -13.58 -14.53 -2.78
CA CYS A 79 -12.54 -13.52 -2.97
C CYS A 79 -12.24 -12.78 -1.66
N ARG A 80 -10.97 -12.74 -1.27
CA ARG A 80 -10.45 -11.97 -0.14
C ARG A 80 -9.73 -10.73 -0.68
N LEU A 81 -10.34 -9.56 -0.53
CA LEU A 81 -9.83 -8.30 -1.07
C LEU A 81 -8.96 -7.57 -0.04
N LYS A 82 -7.78 -7.10 -0.46
CA LYS A 82 -6.79 -6.41 0.38
C LYS A 82 -6.27 -5.14 -0.30
N PRO A 83 -6.08 -4.02 0.42
CA PRO A 83 -5.53 -2.80 -0.18
C PRO A 83 -4.09 -3.01 -0.67
N GLY A 84 -3.69 -2.30 -1.72
CA GLY A 84 -2.37 -2.41 -2.31
C GLY A 84 -2.06 -3.81 -2.82
N ASP A 85 -0.89 -4.32 -2.47
CA ASP A 85 -0.52 -5.73 -2.67
C ASP A 85 -0.78 -6.55 -1.40
N ALA A 86 -1.33 -7.75 -1.56
CA ALA A 86 -1.72 -8.58 -0.43
C ALA A 86 -0.54 -9.06 0.44
N LEU A 87 0.65 -9.21 -0.15
CA LEU A 87 1.85 -9.68 0.54
C LEU A 87 2.74 -8.53 1.05
N MET A 88 2.52 -7.29 0.57
CA MET A 88 3.30 -6.14 1.00
C MET A 88 2.64 -5.45 2.20
N PHE A 89 3.10 -5.74 3.42
CA PHE A 89 2.67 -5.14 4.70
C PHE A 89 1.18 -5.29 5.06
N ASN A 90 0.47 -6.17 4.37
CA ASN A 90 -0.99 -6.37 4.52
C ASN A 90 -1.41 -7.66 5.24
N GLY A 91 -0.46 -8.44 5.73
CA GLY A 91 -0.77 -9.68 6.44
C GLY A 91 -1.30 -10.84 5.57
N GLY A 92 -1.33 -10.71 4.24
CA GLY A 92 -1.77 -11.78 3.34
C GLY A 92 -0.95 -13.05 3.48
N GLY A 93 0.35 -12.95 3.78
CA GLY A 93 1.18 -14.11 4.08
C GLY A 93 0.76 -14.87 5.34
N LYS A 94 0.21 -14.19 6.36
CA LYS A 94 -0.36 -14.86 7.54
C LYS A 94 -1.66 -15.59 7.17
N GLU A 95 -2.53 -14.95 6.39
CA GLU A 95 -3.77 -15.56 5.91
C GLU A 95 -3.48 -16.78 5.02
N ALA A 96 -2.54 -16.68 4.08
CA ALA A 96 -2.13 -17.80 3.22
C ALA A 96 -1.58 -18.99 4.04
N ARG A 97 -0.74 -18.74 5.06
CA ARG A 97 -0.26 -19.81 5.96
C ARG A 97 -1.41 -20.45 6.74
N ALA A 98 -2.37 -19.66 7.20
CA ALA A 98 -3.53 -20.18 7.93
C ALA A 98 -4.43 -21.05 7.01
N LEU A 99 -4.67 -20.63 5.78
CA LEU A 99 -5.41 -21.45 4.79
C LEU A 99 -4.69 -22.77 4.52
N LYS A 100 -3.38 -22.71 4.26
CA LYS A 100 -2.55 -23.93 4.06
C LYS A 100 -2.63 -24.88 5.26
N ALA A 101 -2.52 -24.35 6.47
CA ALA A 101 -2.61 -25.16 7.71
C ALA A 101 -3.98 -25.83 7.90
N ASN A 102 -5.04 -25.28 7.31
CA ASN A 102 -6.39 -25.84 7.31
C ASN A 102 -6.70 -26.69 6.06
N GLY A 103 -5.72 -27.00 5.22
CA GLY A 103 -5.93 -27.79 4.00
C GLY A 103 -6.84 -27.11 2.97
N ILE A 104 -6.87 -25.77 2.97
CA ILE A 104 -7.70 -24.98 2.06
C ILE A 104 -6.84 -24.48 0.92
N ASP A 105 -7.21 -24.81 -0.31
CA ASP A 105 -6.55 -24.33 -1.52
C ASP A 105 -6.79 -22.82 -1.70
N PHE A 106 -5.76 -22.12 -2.15
CA PHE A 106 -5.84 -20.69 -2.43
C PHE A 106 -4.93 -20.27 -3.60
N VAL A 107 -5.26 -19.14 -4.19
CA VAL A 107 -4.45 -18.44 -5.19
C VAL A 107 -4.26 -17.00 -4.76
N MET A 108 -3.12 -16.41 -5.18
CA MET A 108 -2.80 -15.00 -4.93
C MET A 108 -2.82 -14.23 -6.24
N ILE A 109 -3.52 -13.08 -6.24
CA ILE A 109 -3.49 -12.15 -7.38
C ILE A 109 -2.81 -10.86 -6.89
N PRO A 110 -1.71 -10.43 -7.54
CA PRO A 110 -0.98 -9.24 -7.14
C PRO A 110 -1.80 -7.96 -7.33
N GLY A 111 -1.52 -6.95 -6.52
CA GLY A 111 -2.01 -5.59 -6.67
C GLY A 111 -0.86 -4.59 -6.65
N ILE A 112 -1.09 -3.37 -7.13
CA ILE A 112 -0.09 -2.31 -7.14
C ILE A 112 0.08 -1.79 -5.71
N THR A 113 1.28 -1.97 -5.13
CA THR A 113 1.58 -1.46 -3.79
C THR A 113 1.67 0.08 -3.77
N ALA A 114 1.47 0.69 -2.60
CA ALA A 114 1.40 2.14 -2.45
C ALA A 114 2.69 2.85 -2.92
N SER A 115 3.88 2.29 -2.70
CA SER A 115 5.13 2.91 -3.19
C SER A 115 5.15 3.00 -4.72
N CYS A 116 4.86 1.91 -5.43
CA CYS A 116 4.80 1.93 -6.88
C CYS A 116 3.70 2.86 -7.41
N ALA A 117 2.52 2.86 -6.77
CA ALA A 117 1.43 3.74 -7.18
C ALA A 117 1.79 5.22 -7.00
N ALA A 118 2.32 5.59 -5.81
CA ALA A 118 2.70 6.97 -5.49
C ALA A 118 3.77 7.50 -6.45
N THR A 119 4.82 6.72 -6.65
CA THR A 119 5.95 7.13 -7.49
C THR A 119 5.56 7.31 -8.94
N ASN A 120 4.71 6.44 -9.47
CA ASN A 120 4.21 6.58 -10.84
C ASN A 120 3.20 7.73 -10.99
N ILE A 121 2.25 7.89 -10.07
CA ILE A 121 1.22 8.96 -10.15
C ILE A 121 1.85 10.36 -10.10
N PHE A 122 2.90 10.54 -9.30
CA PHE A 122 3.57 11.82 -9.13
C PHE A 122 4.90 11.92 -9.90
N ALA A 123 5.22 10.91 -10.70
CA ALA A 123 6.47 10.80 -11.44
C ALA A 123 7.69 11.07 -10.53
N ILE A 124 7.82 10.29 -9.46
CA ILE A 124 8.92 10.37 -8.51
C ILE A 124 9.94 9.27 -8.86
N PRO A 125 11.15 9.62 -9.33
CA PRO A 125 12.20 8.63 -9.56
C PRO A 125 12.59 7.97 -8.23
N THR A 126 12.73 6.64 -8.23
CA THR A 126 13.13 5.86 -7.05
C THR A 126 14.44 5.13 -7.25
N THR A 127 14.84 5.03 -8.49
CA THR A 127 16.13 4.48 -8.91
C THR A 127 16.63 5.29 -10.10
N GLU A 128 17.95 5.38 -10.25
CA GLU A 128 18.60 6.02 -11.40
C GLU A 128 19.70 5.08 -11.89
N MET A 129 19.67 4.70 -13.16
CA MET A 129 20.53 3.67 -13.70
C MET A 129 22.01 4.02 -13.53
N GLY A 130 22.77 3.17 -12.84
CA GLY A 130 24.18 3.35 -12.55
C GLY A 130 24.52 4.28 -11.39
N GLU A 131 23.49 4.90 -10.75
CA GLU A 131 23.67 5.84 -9.64
C GLU A 131 22.82 5.47 -8.42
N SER A 132 21.65 4.87 -8.62
CA SER A 132 20.71 4.49 -7.56
C SER A 132 20.08 3.13 -7.88
N ASP A 133 20.73 2.07 -7.42
CA ASP A 133 20.32 0.68 -7.71
C ASP A 133 19.48 0.04 -6.60
N VAL A 134 19.20 0.78 -5.51
CA VAL A 134 18.54 0.24 -4.31
C VAL A 134 17.31 1.06 -3.96
N SER A 135 16.15 0.40 -3.92
CA SER A 135 14.89 0.95 -3.42
C SER A 135 14.33 0.04 -2.33
N VAL A 136 14.07 0.60 -1.15
CA VAL A 136 13.66 -0.13 0.06
C VAL A 136 12.25 0.26 0.46
N ASN A 137 11.41 -0.75 0.75
CA ASN A 137 10.12 -0.54 1.37
C ASN A 137 10.22 -0.86 2.87
N PHE A 138 9.88 0.08 3.72
CA PHE A 138 10.01 0.00 5.17
C PHE A 138 8.69 0.36 5.85
N VAL A 139 8.31 -0.39 6.89
CA VAL A 139 7.18 -0.04 7.76
C VAL A 139 7.70 0.60 9.03
N TYR A 140 7.23 1.81 9.30
CA TYR A 140 7.55 2.47 10.55
C TYR A 140 6.68 1.94 11.70
N HIS A 141 7.33 1.57 12.79
CA HIS A 141 6.73 1.26 14.08
C HIS A 141 7.50 1.97 15.18
N ASN A 142 6.80 2.60 16.12
CA ASN A 142 7.42 3.29 17.23
C ASN A 142 7.90 2.26 18.29
N ASN A 143 9.05 1.63 18.03
CA ASN A 143 9.75 0.76 18.97
C ASN A 143 11.26 0.70 18.63
N GLU A 144 12.07 0.37 19.64
CA GLU A 144 13.52 0.39 19.56
C GLU A 144 14.09 -0.46 18.41
N LYS A 145 13.60 -1.68 18.22
CA LYS A 145 14.03 -2.56 17.12
C LYS A 145 13.81 -1.92 15.74
N ASN A 146 12.67 -1.27 15.55
CA ASN A 146 12.32 -0.63 14.27
C ASN A 146 13.14 0.64 14.07
N HIS A 147 13.40 1.42 15.13
CA HIS A 147 14.27 2.60 15.11
C HIS A 147 15.71 2.22 14.71
N GLN A 148 16.26 1.17 15.32
CA GLN A 148 17.60 0.68 14.99
C GLN A 148 17.67 0.22 13.52
N LEU A 149 16.65 -0.52 13.05
CA LEU A 149 16.60 -0.97 11.65
C LEU A 149 16.50 0.23 10.68
N LEU A 150 15.66 1.23 10.99
CA LEU A 150 15.57 2.44 10.15
C LEU A 150 16.91 3.18 10.12
N LYS A 151 17.63 3.27 11.24
CA LYS A 151 18.95 3.90 11.31
C LYS A 151 19.99 3.17 10.44
N GLU A 152 19.98 1.85 10.46
CA GLU A 152 20.85 1.03 9.61
C GLU A 152 20.52 1.20 8.12
N LEU A 153 19.24 1.15 7.76
CA LEU A 153 18.78 1.39 6.40
C LEU A 153 19.11 2.81 5.91
N ALA A 154 19.01 3.81 6.78
CA ALA A 154 19.34 5.20 6.44
C ALA A 154 20.79 5.38 5.96
N ASN A 155 21.73 4.52 6.40
CA ASN A 155 23.08 4.56 5.87
C ASN A 155 23.13 4.33 4.36
N THR A 156 22.20 3.57 3.79
CA THR A 156 22.17 3.30 2.33
C THR A 156 21.81 4.53 1.52
N LEU A 157 21.12 5.53 2.10
CA LEU A 157 20.80 6.79 1.46
C LEU A 157 22.04 7.57 1.01
N LYS A 158 23.16 7.40 1.70
CA LYS A 158 24.44 8.02 1.35
C LYS A 158 25.06 7.47 0.05
N TYR A 159 24.55 6.32 -0.40
CA TYR A 159 24.99 5.62 -1.60
C TYR A 159 23.89 5.63 -2.70
N GLY A 160 22.98 6.60 -2.64
CA GLY A 160 21.97 6.82 -3.67
C GLY A 160 20.70 5.97 -3.54
N SER A 161 20.52 5.19 -2.44
CA SER A 161 19.27 4.44 -2.27
C SER A 161 18.06 5.34 -2.05
N THR A 162 16.86 4.78 -2.27
CA THR A 162 15.59 5.38 -1.91
C THR A 162 14.88 4.53 -0.87
N ILE A 163 14.31 5.14 0.17
CA ILE A 163 13.52 4.46 1.19
C ILE A 163 12.07 4.97 1.15
N HIS A 164 11.13 4.04 0.98
CA HIS A 164 9.69 4.27 1.09
C HIS A 164 9.22 3.85 2.48
N ILE A 165 8.77 4.81 3.30
CA ILE A 165 8.35 4.57 4.68
C ILE A 165 6.81 4.55 4.72
N TYR A 166 6.27 3.37 4.98
CA TYR A 166 4.84 3.11 5.10
C TYR A 166 4.35 3.37 6.52
N PHE A 167 3.08 3.76 6.65
CA PHE A 167 2.38 4.04 7.91
C PHE A 167 2.97 5.16 8.74
N ALA A 168 3.91 5.92 8.18
CA ALA A 168 4.34 7.18 8.77
C ALA A 168 3.17 8.19 8.75
N ASN A 169 3.19 9.11 9.69
CA ASN A 169 2.22 10.18 9.82
C ASN A 169 2.85 11.40 10.50
N THR A 170 2.10 12.48 10.63
CA THR A 170 2.58 13.73 11.23
C THR A 170 3.10 13.56 12.67
N ASP A 171 2.57 12.59 13.43
CA ASP A 171 2.94 12.41 14.84
C ASP A 171 4.34 11.76 15.01
N CYS A 172 4.77 10.95 14.01
CA CYS A 172 6.05 10.23 14.06
C CYS A 172 7.14 10.87 13.19
N ILE A 173 6.86 11.94 12.46
CA ILE A 173 7.80 12.47 11.47
C ILE A 173 9.07 13.03 12.11
N ALA A 174 8.95 13.74 13.22
CA ALA A 174 10.11 14.31 13.93
C ALA A 174 11.08 13.22 14.38
N GLU A 175 10.54 12.09 14.84
CA GLU A 175 11.33 10.94 15.26
C GLU A 175 11.99 10.24 14.06
N ILE A 176 11.27 10.02 12.96
CA ILE A 176 11.81 9.48 11.71
C ILE A 176 12.98 10.33 11.21
N VAL A 177 12.82 11.65 11.17
CA VAL A 177 13.86 12.61 10.77
C VAL A 177 15.08 12.48 11.69
N THR A 178 14.85 12.46 13.00
CA THR A 178 15.94 12.32 14.00
C THR A 178 16.72 11.03 13.79
N ILE A 179 16.02 9.90 13.55
CA ILE A 179 16.68 8.61 13.32
C ILE A 179 17.52 8.67 12.04
N ILE A 180 16.98 9.16 10.93
CA ILE A 180 17.67 9.22 9.65
C ILE A 180 18.88 10.16 9.71
N THR A 181 18.74 11.34 10.28
CA THR A 181 19.85 12.30 10.41
C THR A 181 20.91 11.83 11.39
N SER A 182 20.55 11.10 12.46
CA SER A 182 21.52 10.47 13.37
C SER A 182 22.42 9.43 12.71
N ALA A 183 22.01 8.88 11.56
CA ALA A 183 22.83 8.02 10.71
C ALA A 183 23.83 8.83 9.84
N GLY A 184 23.87 10.16 9.98
CA GLY A 184 24.75 11.04 9.19
C GLY A 184 24.23 11.33 7.78
N VAL A 185 22.93 11.18 7.53
CA VAL A 185 22.27 11.61 6.29
C VAL A 185 22.11 13.13 6.34
N SER A 186 22.35 13.80 5.20
CA SER A 186 22.18 15.26 5.09
C SER A 186 20.76 15.68 5.44
N ALA A 187 20.64 16.77 6.20
CA ALA A 187 19.36 17.40 6.49
C ALA A 187 18.64 17.97 5.23
N ASP A 188 19.41 18.23 4.17
CA ASP A 188 18.90 18.67 2.86
C ASP A 188 18.46 17.50 1.96
N MET A 189 18.56 16.23 2.42
CA MET A 189 18.11 15.07 1.66
C MET A 189 16.64 15.25 1.23
N PRO A 190 16.35 15.08 -0.08
CA PRO A 190 14.99 15.23 -0.60
C PRO A 190 13.99 14.25 -0.01
N VAL A 191 12.78 14.76 0.25
CA VAL A 191 11.64 13.96 0.75
C VAL A 191 10.39 14.33 -0.05
N ALA A 192 9.76 13.32 -0.63
CA ALA A 192 8.40 13.43 -1.14
C ALA A 192 7.43 12.78 -0.16
N VAL A 193 6.41 13.51 0.25
CA VAL A 193 5.29 12.96 1.03
C VAL A 193 4.07 12.91 0.16
N THR A 194 3.48 11.74 0.06
CA THR A 194 2.26 11.51 -0.73
C THR A 194 1.15 10.99 0.18
N SER A 195 -0.06 11.41 -0.08
CA SER A 195 -1.23 11.13 0.75
C SER A 195 -2.41 10.67 -0.11
N ARG A 196 -3.17 9.70 0.39
CA ARG A 196 -4.41 9.19 -0.22
C ARG A 196 -4.28 8.85 -1.69
N ILE A 197 -3.20 8.16 -2.01
CA ILE A 197 -2.80 7.79 -3.38
C ILE A 197 -3.98 7.20 -4.15
N SER A 198 -4.21 7.73 -5.34
CA SER A 198 -5.31 7.40 -6.27
C SER A 198 -6.73 7.79 -5.81
N ALA A 199 -6.90 8.38 -4.64
CA ALA A 199 -8.18 8.98 -4.25
C ALA A 199 -8.38 10.36 -4.90
N LYS A 200 -9.61 10.85 -4.96
CA LYS A 200 -9.91 12.17 -5.55
C LYS A 200 -9.22 13.34 -4.83
N ASP A 201 -8.95 13.18 -3.54
CA ASP A 201 -8.27 14.16 -2.69
C ASP A 201 -6.81 13.79 -2.43
N GLN A 202 -6.18 13.02 -3.34
CA GLN A 202 -4.76 12.71 -3.26
C GLN A 202 -3.91 13.99 -3.31
N THR A 203 -2.85 14.02 -2.52
CA THR A 203 -1.92 15.15 -2.48
C THR A 203 -0.49 14.70 -2.41
N SER A 204 0.43 15.57 -2.83
CA SER A 204 1.86 15.35 -2.69
C SER A 204 2.56 16.65 -2.34
N VAL A 205 3.65 16.54 -1.59
CA VAL A 205 4.53 17.67 -1.30
C VAL A 205 5.98 17.23 -1.42
N MET A 206 6.81 18.12 -2.00
CA MET A 206 8.26 17.96 -2.05
C MET A 206 8.92 18.89 -1.04
N THR A 207 9.85 18.37 -0.25
CA THR A 207 10.54 19.08 0.81
C THR A 207 11.90 18.43 1.10
N THR A 208 12.53 18.74 2.23
CA THR A 208 13.75 18.10 2.71
C THR A 208 13.56 17.54 4.12
N LEU A 209 14.47 16.68 4.58
CA LEU A 209 14.42 16.16 5.96
C LEU A 209 14.34 17.28 6.99
N ALA A 210 15.10 18.36 6.82
CA ALA A 210 15.09 19.51 7.74
C ALA A 210 13.74 20.22 7.82
N LYS A 211 12.98 20.25 6.72
CA LYS A 211 11.77 21.07 6.59
C LYS A 211 10.47 20.26 6.66
N VAL A 212 10.53 18.93 6.58
CA VAL A 212 9.33 18.10 6.39
C VAL A 212 8.34 18.25 7.53
N GLU A 213 8.79 18.33 8.77
CA GLU A 213 7.91 18.51 9.93
C GLU A 213 7.13 19.83 9.84
N GLN A 214 7.83 20.94 9.60
CA GLN A 214 7.22 22.26 9.42
C GLN A 214 6.26 22.28 8.23
N THR A 215 6.67 21.67 7.12
CA THR A 215 5.85 21.58 5.90
C THR A 215 4.54 20.85 6.18
N LEU A 216 4.60 19.69 6.86
CA LEU A 216 3.41 18.90 7.15
C LEU A 216 2.48 19.54 8.18
N ARG A 217 3.02 20.33 9.11
CA ARG A 217 2.20 21.13 10.05
C ARG A 217 1.41 22.24 9.36
N ALA A 218 1.94 22.75 8.25
CA ALA A 218 1.28 23.80 7.47
C ALA A 218 0.23 23.27 6.48
N ILE A 219 0.22 21.96 6.23
CA ILE A 219 -0.66 21.31 5.25
C ILE A 219 -1.45 20.22 5.97
N ASP A 220 -2.78 20.25 5.85
CA ASP A 220 -3.64 19.16 6.37
C ASP A 220 -3.57 17.93 5.45
N MET A 221 -2.49 17.15 5.58
CA MET A 221 -2.33 15.89 4.83
C MET A 221 -3.05 14.75 5.53
N LYS A 222 -4.02 14.17 4.83
CA LYS A 222 -4.83 13.06 5.36
C LYS A 222 -4.10 11.72 5.29
N ARG A 223 -4.43 10.81 6.20
CA ARG A 223 -3.96 9.41 6.12
C ARG A 223 -4.75 8.62 5.06
N PRO A 224 -4.17 7.58 4.46
CA PRO A 224 -2.80 7.09 4.64
C PRO A 224 -1.75 7.96 3.92
N MET A 225 -0.55 8.01 4.48
CA MET A 225 0.59 8.73 3.91
C MET A 225 1.75 7.77 3.63
N LEU A 226 2.56 8.13 2.62
CA LEU A 226 3.82 7.47 2.30
C LEU A 226 4.92 8.54 2.23
N PHE A 227 6.04 8.27 2.91
CA PHE A 227 7.26 9.05 2.82
C PHE A 227 8.23 8.37 1.87
N THR A 228 8.78 9.13 0.94
CA THR A 228 9.83 8.66 0.02
C THR A 228 11.03 9.57 0.20
N VAL A 229 12.14 9.00 0.64
CA VAL A 229 13.39 9.71 0.96
C VAL A 229 14.49 9.19 0.07
N GLY A 230 15.27 10.06 -0.56
CA GLY A 230 16.41 9.67 -1.39
C GLY A 230 16.95 10.81 -2.23
N GLN A 231 18.18 10.67 -2.72
CA GLN A 231 18.90 11.71 -3.46
C GLN A 231 18.17 12.09 -4.77
N TYR A 232 17.57 11.13 -5.45
CA TYR A 232 16.88 11.31 -6.74
C TYR A 232 15.37 11.53 -6.59
N VAL A 233 14.89 11.69 -5.35
CA VAL A 233 13.47 11.94 -5.09
C VAL A 233 13.10 13.33 -5.50
N GLU A 234 12.31 13.44 -6.56
CA GLU A 234 11.78 14.69 -7.10
C GLU A 234 10.37 14.44 -7.64
N ILE A 235 9.46 15.40 -7.47
CA ILE A 235 8.13 15.33 -8.10
C ILE A 235 8.23 15.99 -9.48
N LEU A 236 8.40 15.18 -10.52
CA LEU A 236 8.57 15.64 -11.91
C LEU A 236 7.25 16.09 -12.56
N SER A 237 6.12 15.58 -12.07
CA SER A 237 4.81 15.97 -12.58
C SER A 237 3.81 16.18 -11.45
N LYS A 238 3.13 17.34 -11.48
CA LYS A 238 1.95 17.61 -10.63
C LYS A 238 0.63 17.29 -11.33
N LYS A 239 0.67 16.94 -12.61
CA LYS A 239 -0.51 16.55 -13.37
C LYS A 239 -0.84 15.10 -13.01
N GLN A 240 -2.08 14.87 -12.60
CA GLN A 240 -2.61 13.52 -12.49
C GLN A 240 -2.50 12.85 -13.86
N ILE A 241 -1.68 11.80 -13.96
CA ILE A 241 -1.38 11.15 -15.24
C ILE A 241 -2.48 10.18 -15.66
N ILE A 242 -3.42 9.87 -14.77
CA ILE A 242 -4.52 8.96 -15.12
C ILE A 242 -5.78 9.81 -15.32
N PRO A 243 -6.21 10.06 -16.57
CA PRO A 243 -7.56 10.52 -16.84
C PRO A 243 -8.49 9.37 -16.38
N LEU A 244 -9.21 9.60 -15.29
CA LEU A 244 -10.15 8.63 -14.72
C LEU A 244 -11.41 8.44 -15.58
N ASP A 245 -11.47 9.03 -16.76
CA ASP A 245 -12.62 9.07 -17.66
C ASP A 245 -12.52 8.15 -18.88
N ILE A 246 -11.59 7.18 -18.88
CA ILE A 246 -11.62 6.15 -19.94
C ILE A 246 -12.68 5.12 -19.54
N PRO A 247 -13.85 5.11 -20.20
CA PRO A 247 -14.84 4.08 -19.96
C PRO A 247 -14.17 2.73 -20.28
N LEU A 248 -14.05 1.86 -19.28
CA LEU A 248 -13.69 0.47 -19.48
C LEU A 248 -14.81 -0.16 -20.32
N LYS A 249 -14.72 -0.04 -21.65
CA LYS A 249 -15.48 -0.91 -22.55
C LYS A 249 -14.83 -2.29 -22.45
N VAL A 250 -15.44 -3.13 -21.62
CA VAL A 250 -15.21 -4.59 -21.61
C VAL A 250 -16.32 -5.22 -22.41
#